data_ada700fb9fa5ecbd6f6c1f5ba5fee477
#
_entry.id   ada700fb9fa5ecbd6f6c1f5ba5fee477
#
_cell.length_a   1.000
_cell.length_b   1.000
_cell.length_c   1.000
_cell.angle_alpha   90.00
_cell.angle_beta   90.00
_cell.angle_gamma   90.00
#
_symmetry.space_group_name_H-M   'P 1'
#
loop_
_entity.id
_entity.type
_entity.pdbx_description
1 polymer ?
#
loop_
_entity_poly.entity_id
_entity_poly.type
_entity_poly.pdbx_seq_one_letter_code
_entity_poly.pdbx_strand_id
1 'polypeptide(L)'
;TGSATPQQEPAHSGVGRIARLTMRTMSLFESQESTGVVSLGELFDGNHDVSGFSDFDIENTAFALCRGGWPEAVVESRVNVALRMAADYVEELLDSDINRMDGIKRNKTWMRLIMRSYARNISSQASQSTIAADMQGEPPSEGTLSDYLDALSRACVTEDLPAWNPRLRSKTAVRTSPTRHFSDPSIACAVLHATPEKLLNDFETFGLLFESMCIRDLRVYADALGGDVFHYRDKTGLESDAVIGLHDGRWALIEVKLGEKQVDIAAAHLKKLADRIDQDHEGRPSFLMVLTATAAAYRRDDGVLVVPLATLAP
;
A
#
# COMPACT_ATOMS: atom_id res chain seq x y z
N THR A 1 0.59 -3.17 -20.61
CA THR A 1 1.86 -3.22 -19.91
C THR A 1 2.16 -4.66 -19.58
N GLY A 2 3.11 -5.26 -20.31
CA GLY A 2 3.51 -6.63 -20.06
C GLY A 2 4.16 -6.75 -18.68
N SER A 3 3.90 -7.86 -17.99
CA SER A 3 4.68 -8.27 -16.84
C SER A 3 6.17 -8.18 -17.19
N ALA A 4 6.96 -7.66 -16.25
CA ALA A 4 8.40 -7.59 -16.42
C ALA A 4 8.92 -9.00 -16.71
N THR A 5 9.46 -9.20 -17.88
CA THR A 5 10.09 -10.47 -18.23
C THR A 5 11.22 -10.71 -17.24
N PRO A 6 11.37 -11.91 -16.64
CA PRO A 6 12.50 -12.20 -15.80
C PRO A 6 13.76 -11.88 -16.57
N GLN A 7 14.59 -11.12 -15.96
CA GLN A 7 15.84 -10.73 -16.60
C GLN A 7 16.64 -11.98 -16.90
N GLN A 8 16.84 -12.27 -18.17
CA GLN A 8 18.11 -12.89 -18.58
C GLN A 8 19.19 -11.96 -18.00
N GLU A 9 20.09 -12.50 -17.19
CA GLU A 9 21.21 -11.72 -16.66
C GLU A 9 21.85 -10.97 -17.84
N PRO A 10 21.89 -9.65 -17.80
CA PRO A 10 22.47 -8.91 -18.90
C PRO A 10 23.94 -9.33 -19.00
N ALA A 11 24.44 -9.59 -20.20
CA ALA A 11 25.82 -9.97 -20.46
C ALA A 11 26.87 -8.94 -19.94
N HIS A 12 26.37 -7.77 -19.48
CA HIS A 12 27.17 -6.71 -18.83
C HIS A 12 26.44 -6.22 -17.58
N SER A 13 27.15 -6.10 -16.47
CA SER A 13 26.58 -5.76 -15.16
C SER A 13 25.90 -4.39 -15.06
N GLY A 14 25.97 -3.53 -16.03
CA GLY A 14 25.31 -2.20 -16.04
C GLY A 14 25.43 -1.36 -14.74
N VAL A 15 26.15 -1.86 -13.75
CA VAL A 15 26.32 -1.24 -12.44
C VAL A 15 26.83 0.19 -12.58
N GLY A 16 26.09 1.13 -11.97
CA GLY A 16 26.42 2.57 -12.06
C GLY A 16 25.99 3.26 -13.35
N ARG A 17 25.31 2.55 -14.29
CA ARG A 17 24.84 3.12 -15.57
C ARG A 17 23.35 2.91 -15.83
N ILE A 18 22.71 2.02 -15.09
CA ILE A 18 21.28 1.68 -15.24
C ILE A 18 20.61 1.96 -13.89
N ALA A 19 19.64 2.86 -13.91
CA ALA A 19 18.69 3.04 -12.81
C ALA A 19 17.43 2.20 -13.09
N ARG A 20 16.88 1.58 -12.06
CA ARG A 20 15.57 0.90 -12.15
C ARG A 20 14.52 1.84 -11.57
N LEU A 21 13.45 2.04 -12.34
CA LEU A 21 12.27 2.77 -11.89
C LEU A 21 11.13 1.77 -11.76
N THR A 22 10.50 1.73 -10.59
CA THR A 22 9.28 0.94 -10.38
C THR A 22 8.09 1.76 -10.84
N MET A 23 7.44 1.32 -11.93
CA MET A 23 6.20 1.95 -12.38
C MET A 23 5.01 1.23 -11.71
N ARG A 24 4.33 1.91 -10.80
CA ARG A 24 3.11 1.44 -10.12
C ARG A 24 1.86 1.81 -10.92
N THR A 25 0.72 1.31 -10.49
CA THR A 25 -0.58 1.79 -10.95
C THR A 25 -0.78 3.24 -10.52
N MET A 26 -1.66 3.98 -11.20
CA MET A 26 -1.88 5.40 -10.95
C MET A 26 -2.41 5.64 -9.53
N SER A 27 -1.82 6.62 -8.84
CA SER A 27 -2.37 7.20 -7.61
C SER A 27 -3.62 8.03 -7.90
N LEU A 28 -4.36 8.43 -6.88
CA LEU A 28 -5.52 9.33 -7.05
C LEU A 28 -5.11 10.68 -7.64
N PHE A 29 -3.90 11.15 -7.37
CA PHE A 29 -3.41 12.39 -7.97
C PHE A 29 -3.13 12.22 -9.47
N GLU A 30 -2.48 11.14 -9.86
CA GLU A 30 -2.19 10.86 -11.28
C GLU A 30 -3.47 10.60 -12.10
N SER A 31 -4.50 9.98 -11.50
CA SER A 31 -5.81 9.78 -12.11
C SER A 31 -6.71 11.01 -12.09
N GLN A 32 -6.24 12.13 -11.52
CA GLN A 32 -6.97 13.40 -11.36
C GLN A 32 -8.22 13.29 -10.47
N GLU A 33 -8.21 12.34 -9.56
CA GLU A 33 -9.26 12.13 -8.55
C GLU A 33 -8.89 12.77 -7.20
N SER A 34 -7.62 13.14 -7.02
CA SER A 34 -7.19 14.02 -5.93
C SER A 34 -7.12 15.47 -6.42
N THR A 35 -7.57 16.40 -5.56
CA THR A 35 -7.46 17.85 -5.82
C THR A 35 -6.03 18.35 -5.73
N GLY A 36 -5.14 17.61 -5.04
CA GLY A 36 -3.74 17.96 -4.86
C GLY A 36 -3.49 19.23 -4.04
N VAL A 37 -4.47 19.70 -3.27
CA VAL A 37 -4.33 20.94 -2.47
C VAL A 37 -3.41 20.80 -1.27
N VAL A 38 -3.06 19.58 -0.90
CA VAL A 38 -2.07 19.27 0.14
C VAL A 38 -0.89 18.58 -0.53
N SER A 39 0.27 19.23 -0.57
CA SER A 39 1.50 18.64 -1.09
C SER A 39 2.31 17.98 0.01
N LEU A 40 2.65 16.71 -0.19
CA LEU A 40 3.51 15.95 0.72
C LEU A 40 4.91 16.59 0.82
N GLY A 41 5.44 17.11 -0.29
CA GLY A 41 6.71 17.82 -0.34
C GLY A 41 6.70 19.10 0.51
N GLU A 42 5.64 19.91 0.40
CA GLU A 42 5.48 21.11 1.23
C GLU A 42 5.37 20.77 2.72
N LEU A 43 4.70 19.67 3.07
CA LEU A 43 4.63 19.20 4.46
C LEU A 43 6.03 18.84 5.00
N PHE A 44 6.87 18.19 4.21
CA PHE A 44 8.26 17.91 4.58
C PHE A 44 9.10 19.20 4.69
N ASP A 45 8.81 20.22 3.91
CA ASP A 45 9.47 21.53 3.96
C ASP A 45 8.96 22.42 5.09
N GLY A 46 8.01 21.91 5.91
CA GLY A 46 7.52 22.59 7.13
C GLY A 46 6.30 23.46 6.92
N ASN A 47 5.68 23.45 5.73
CA ASN A 47 4.41 24.13 5.51
C ASN A 47 3.25 23.24 6.03
N HIS A 48 2.85 23.49 7.27
CA HIS A 48 1.77 22.74 7.92
C HIS A 48 0.45 23.53 8.01
N ASP A 49 0.31 24.59 7.21
CA ASP A 49 -0.96 25.30 7.05
C ASP A 49 -1.84 24.54 6.05
N VAL A 50 -2.49 23.50 6.56
CA VAL A 50 -3.30 22.59 5.78
C VAL A 50 -4.76 23.00 5.83
N SER A 51 -5.32 23.30 4.67
CA SER A 51 -6.74 23.60 4.48
C SER A 51 -7.15 23.15 3.08
N GLY A 52 -8.16 22.32 2.97
CA GLY A 52 -8.62 21.84 1.70
C GLY A 52 -9.91 21.02 1.79
N PHE A 53 -10.51 20.79 0.64
CA PHE A 53 -11.74 20.01 0.52
C PHE A 53 -11.72 19.19 -0.76
N SER A 54 -12.33 18.02 -0.72
CA SER A 54 -12.57 17.17 -1.89
C SER A 54 -13.99 16.64 -1.86
N ASP A 55 -14.65 16.63 -3.01
CA ASP A 55 -15.97 16.01 -3.22
C ASP A 55 -15.87 14.49 -3.45
N PHE A 56 -14.66 13.93 -3.39
CA PHE A 56 -14.41 12.49 -3.55
C PHE A 56 -14.86 11.76 -2.28
N ASP A 57 -16.08 11.28 -2.29
CA ASP A 57 -16.74 10.67 -1.15
C ASP A 57 -16.42 9.19 -0.94
N ILE A 58 -17.11 8.58 0.00
CA ILE A 58 -16.89 7.17 0.36
C ILE A 58 -17.31 6.21 -0.74
N GLU A 59 -18.35 6.54 -1.54
CA GLU A 59 -18.79 5.78 -2.69
C GLU A 59 -17.74 5.83 -3.81
N ASN A 60 -17.19 7.00 -4.09
CA ASN A 60 -16.09 7.17 -5.04
C ASN A 60 -14.84 6.40 -4.58
N THR A 61 -14.53 6.43 -3.29
CA THR A 61 -13.43 5.65 -2.70
C THR A 61 -13.63 4.15 -2.91
N ALA A 62 -14.83 3.62 -2.63
CA ALA A 62 -15.16 2.21 -2.85
C ALA A 62 -15.06 1.82 -4.33
N PHE A 63 -15.51 2.69 -5.22
CA PHE A 63 -15.39 2.49 -6.66
C PHE A 63 -13.92 2.46 -7.11
N ALA A 64 -13.12 3.45 -6.73
CA ALA A 64 -11.70 3.54 -7.08
C ALA A 64 -10.89 2.35 -6.57
N LEU A 65 -11.19 1.84 -5.37
CA LEU A 65 -10.60 0.61 -4.83
C LEU A 65 -10.88 -0.60 -5.71
N CYS A 66 -12.12 -0.80 -6.15
CA CYS A 66 -12.50 -1.94 -6.97
C CYS A 66 -12.01 -1.81 -8.42
N ARG A 67 -11.97 -0.59 -8.97
CA ARG A 67 -11.45 -0.29 -10.31
C ARG A 67 -9.92 -0.41 -10.37
N GLY A 68 -9.24 0.05 -9.33
CA GLY A 68 -7.80 0.21 -9.29
C GLY A 68 -7.27 1.42 -10.04
N GLY A 69 -5.95 1.61 -9.95
CA GLY A 69 -5.21 2.67 -10.64
C GLY A 69 -4.67 2.24 -12.02
N TRP A 70 -5.23 1.22 -12.65
CA TRP A 70 -4.85 0.77 -13.99
C TRP A 70 -5.17 1.86 -15.01
N PRO A 71 -4.20 2.37 -15.81
CA PRO A 71 -4.45 3.50 -16.72
C PRO A 71 -5.64 3.29 -17.65
N GLU A 72 -5.80 2.08 -18.17
CA GLU A 72 -6.90 1.73 -19.06
C GLU A 72 -8.26 1.71 -18.33
N ALA A 73 -8.28 1.26 -17.07
CA ALA A 73 -9.50 1.28 -16.25
C ALA A 73 -9.87 2.70 -15.79
N VAL A 74 -8.87 3.56 -15.56
CA VAL A 74 -9.07 4.97 -15.18
C VAL A 74 -9.75 5.77 -16.30
N VAL A 75 -9.37 5.54 -17.56
CA VAL A 75 -9.93 6.27 -18.70
C VAL A 75 -11.19 5.62 -19.29
N GLU A 76 -11.57 4.42 -18.84
CA GLU A 76 -12.76 3.70 -19.32
C GLU A 76 -14.03 4.33 -18.76
N SER A 77 -14.91 4.81 -19.63
CA SER A 77 -16.16 5.46 -19.26
C SER A 77 -17.29 4.49 -18.85
N ARG A 78 -17.17 3.22 -19.26
CA ARG A 78 -18.17 2.19 -18.93
C ARG A 78 -17.82 1.55 -17.59
N VAL A 79 -18.53 1.92 -16.55
CA VAL A 79 -18.32 1.46 -15.16
C VAL A 79 -18.12 -0.06 -15.06
N ASN A 80 -18.99 -0.84 -15.69
CA ASN A 80 -18.91 -2.32 -15.62
C ASN A 80 -17.63 -2.88 -16.27
N VAL A 81 -17.10 -2.21 -17.29
CA VAL A 81 -15.84 -2.62 -17.95
C VAL A 81 -14.65 -2.24 -17.06
N ALA A 82 -14.64 -1.02 -16.54
CA ALA A 82 -13.59 -0.55 -15.64
C ALA A 82 -13.44 -1.46 -14.41
N LEU A 83 -14.54 -1.81 -13.74
CA LEU A 83 -14.54 -2.70 -12.58
C LEU A 83 -14.14 -4.15 -12.91
N ARG A 84 -14.29 -4.58 -14.16
CA ARG A 84 -13.94 -5.94 -14.58
C ARG A 84 -12.46 -6.10 -14.88
N MET A 85 -11.75 -5.05 -15.23
CA MET A 85 -10.35 -5.12 -15.67
C MET A 85 -9.41 -5.76 -14.66
N ALA A 86 -9.58 -5.49 -13.37
CA ALA A 86 -8.79 -6.13 -12.33
C ALA A 86 -9.03 -7.65 -12.25
N ALA A 87 -10.27 -8.09 -12.44
CA ALA A 87 -10.61 -9.52 -12.47
C ALA A 87 -10.04 -10.21 -13.71
N ASP A 88 -10.15 -9.58 -14.87
CA ASP A 88 -9.58 -10.09 -16.13
C ASP A 88 -8.03 -10.16 -16.03
N TYR A 89 -7.38 -9.18 -15.39
CA TYR A 89 -5.94 -9.22 -15.09
C TYR A 89 -5.57 -10.43 -14.20
N VAL A 90 -6.33 -10.68 -13.13
CA VAL A 90 -6.08 -11.82 -12.24
C VAL A 90 -6.23 -13.15 -12.99
N GLU A 91 -7.24 -13.29 -13.85
CA GLU A 91 -7.41 -14.52 -14.65
C GLU A 91 -6.25 -14.72 -15.63
N GLU A 92 -5.82 -13.68 -16.35
CA GLU A 92 -4.68 -13.77 -17.28
C GLU A 92 -3.38 -14.10 -16.55
N LEU A 93 -3.16 -13.49 -15.38
CA LEU A 93 -2.02 -13.78 -14.51
C LEU A 93 -1.97 -15.28 -14.13
N LEU A 94 -3.13 -15.84 -13.75
CA LEU A 94 -3.25 -17.25 -13.37
C LEU A 94 -3.10 -18.21 -14.57
N ASP A 95 -3.49 -17.78 -15.78
CA ASP A 95 -3.47 -18.64 -16.95
C ASP A 95 -2.11 -18.69 -17.65
N SER A 96 -1.39 -17.58 -17.70
CA SER A 96 -0.22 -17.50 -18.57
C SER A 96 1.02 -16.86 -17.96
N ASP A 97 0.90 -15.73 -17.30
CA ASP A 97 2.04 -14.86 -17.04
C ASP A 97 3.01 -15.43 -16.00
N ILE A 98 2.53 -15.92 -14.88
CA ILE A 98 3.39 -16.45 -13.81
C ILE A 98 4.22 -17.64 -14.29
N ASN A 99 3.65 -18.51 -15.13
CA ASN A 99 4.35 -19.67 -15.63
C ASN A 99 5.38 -19.34 -16.74
N ARG A 100 5.14 -18.25 -17.48
CA ARG A 100 6.06 -17.77 -18.52
C ARG A 100 7.30 -17.09 -17.96
N MET A 101 7.21 -16.51 -16.77
CA MET A 101 8.30 -15.72 -16.19
C MET A 101 9.55 -16.55 -15.88
N ASP A 102 9.41 -17.77 -15.40
CA ASP A 102 10.52 -18.62 -14.98
C ASP A 102 10.46 -20.05 -15.56
N GLY A 103 9.47 -20.32 -16.39
CA GLY A 103 9.27 -21.66 -17.01
C GLY A 103 8.75 -22.72 -16.02
N ILE A 104 8.44 -22.33 -14.77
CA ILE A 104 7.97 -23.26 -13.74
C ILE A 104 6.45 -23.36 -13.82
N LYS A 105 5.96 -24.58 -14.09
CA LYS A 105 4.52 -24.84 -14.14
C LYS A 105 3.95 -24.92 -12.73
N ARG A 106 3.16 -23.89 -12.33
CA ARG A 106 2.49 -23.82 -11.03
C ARG A 106 1.05 -24.33 -11.11
N ASN A 107 0.55 -24.87 -10.00
CA ASN A 107 -0.84 -25.28 -9.89
C ASN A 107 -1.74 -24.04 -9.75
N LYS A 108 -2.60 -23.79 -10.75
CA LYS A 108 -3.51 -22.66 -10.80
C LYS A 108 -4.47 -22.60 -9.60
N THR A 109 -4.94 -23.76 -9.13
CA THR A 109 -5.84 -23.84 -7.97
C THR A 109 -5.13 -23.35 -6.70
N TRP A 110 -3.91 -23.82 -6.44
CA TRP A 110 -3.12 -23.35 -5.31
C TRP A 110 -2.81 -21.85 -5.42
N MET A 111 -2.42 -21.36 -6.60
CA MET A 111 -2.16 -19.95 -6.79
C MET A 111 -3.38 -19.10 -6.44
N ARG A 112 -4.57 -19.50 -6.90
CA ARG A 112 -5.84 -18.81 -6.56
C ARG A 112 -6.14 -18.84 -5.06
N LEU A 113 -5.94 -19.96 -4.39
CA LEU A 113 -6.14 -20.09 -2.94
C LEU A 113 -5.14 -19.26 -2.15
N ILE A 114 -3.87 -19.25 -2.57
CA ILE A 114 -2.83 -18.42 -1.97
C ILE A 114 -3.16 -16.94 -2.11
N MET A 115 -3.52 -16.48 -3.32
CA MET A 115 -3.92 -15.08 -3.55
C MET A 115 -5.14 -14.71 -2.71
N ARG A 116 -6.12 -15.62 -2.56
CA ARG A 116 -7.30 -15.38 -1.74
C ARG A 116 -6.97 -15.26 -0.25
N SER A 117 -6.14 -16.15 0.28
CA SER A 117 -5.66 -16.08 1.65
C SER A 117 -4.83 -14.80 1.87
N TYR A 118 -3.95 -14.47 0.93
CA TYR A 118 -3.18 -13.24 0.97
C TYR A 118 -4.07 -11.99 0.98
N ALA A 119 -5.12 -11.96 0.15
CA ALA A 119 -6.08 -10.85 0.09
C ALA A 119 -6.90 -10.69 1.40
N ARG A 120 -7.23 -11.79 2.07
CA ARG A 120 -7.89 -11.76 3.39
C ARG A 120 -6.99 -11.23 4.49
N ASN A 121 -5.69 -11.31 4.31
CA ASN A 121 -4.67 -10.84 5.23
C ASN A 121 -4.02 -9.53 4.76
N ILE A 122 -4.66 -8.80 3.85
CA ILE A 122 -4.16 -7.50 3.37
C ILE A 122 -4.02 -6.51 4.53
N SER A 123 -3.06 -5.60 4.45
CA SER A 123 -2.77 -4.61 5.49
C SER A 123 -2.50 -5.24 6.88
N SER A 124 -1.98 -6.46 6.91
CA SER A 124 -1.60 -7.15 8.16
C SER A 124 -0.18 -7.73 8.06
N GLN A 125 0.42 -7.99 9.22
CA GLN A 125 1.73 -8.65 9.33
C GLN A 125 1.60 -10.19 9.32
N ALA A 126 0.69 -10.73 8.50
CA ALA A 126 0.47 -12.17 8.42
C ALA A 126 1.73 -12.91 7.99
N SER A 127 2.10 -13.93 8.76
CA SER A 127 3.19 -14.83 8.42
C SER A 127 2.80 -15.78 7.27
N GLN A 128 3.78 -16.41 6.64
CA GLN A 128 3.48 -17.46 5.66
C GLN A 128 2.67 -18.60 6.26
N SER A 129 2.92 -18.96 7.52
CA SER A 129 2.12 -19.96 8.23
C SER A 129 0.68 -19.54 8.46
N THR A 130 0.42 -18.24 8.69
CA THR A 130 -0.94 -17.68 8.77
C THR A 130 -1.64 -17.81 7.41
N ILE A 131 -0.96 -17.45 6.32
CA ILE A 131 -1.49 -17.58 4.95
C ILE A 131 -1.80 -19.04 4.63
N ALA A 132 -0.91 -19.98 4.99
CA ALA A 132 -1.14 -21.42 4.80
C ALA A 132 -2.35 -21.90 5.59
N ALA A 133 -2.48 -21.51 6.86
CA ALA A 133 -3.57 -21.95 7.73
C ALA A 133 -4.96 -21.42 7.30
N ASP A 134 -5.01 -20.27 6.62
CA ASP A 134 -6.26 -19.71 6.07
C ASP A 134 -6.69 -20.33 4.74
N MET A 135 -5.85 -21.17 4.12
CA MET A 135 -6.20 -21.87 2.88
C MET A 135 -7.21 -23.00 3.13
N GLN A 136 -8.18 -23.11 2.24
CA GLN A 136 -9.13 -24.23 2.27
C GLN A 136 -8.47 -25.49 1.67
N GLY A 137 -8.61 -26.61 2.35
CA GLY A 137 -8.02 -27.88 1.92
C GLY A 137 -6.61 -28.10 2.47
N GLU A 138 -5.85 -28.99 1.84
CA GLU A 138 -4.47 -29.27 2.24
C GLU A 138 -3.53 -28.19 1.64
N PRO A 139 -2.87 -27.39 2.50
CA PRO A 139 -1.97 -26.35 2.02
C PRO A 139 -0.71 -27.00 1.38
N PRO A 140 -0.04 -26.30 0.45
CA PRO A 140 1.25 -26.73 -0.04
C PRO A 140 2.30 -26.75 1.09
N SER A 141 3.42 -27.44 0.86
CA SER A 141 4.54 -27.37 1.78
C SER A 141 5.04 -25.92 1.94
N GLU A 142 5.70 -25.61 3.08
CA GLU A 142 6.22 -24.29 3.35
C GLU A 142 7.13 -23.78 2.22
N GLY A 143 8.03 -24.61 1.71
CA GLY A 143 8.89 -24.26 0.58
C GLY A 143 8.11 -23.98 -0.70
N THR A 144 7.08 -24.78 -0.99
CA THR A 144 6.20 -24.52 -2.15
C THR A 144 5.44 -23.20 -1.98
N LEU A 145 4.89 -22.92 -0.79
CA LEU A 145 4.19 -21.66 -0.52
C LEU A 145 5.12 -20.46 -0.72
N SER A 146 6.36 -20.55 -0.20
CA SER A 146 7.38 -19.51 -0.41
C SER A 146 7.65 -19.28 -1.90
N ASP A 147 7.83 -20.33 -2.70
CA ASP A 147 8.04 -20.22 -4.14
C ASP A 147 6.89 -19.53 -4.88
N TYR A 148 5.64 -19.74 -4.41
CA TYR A 148 4.47 -19.08 -4.99
C TYR A 148 4.41 -17.60 -4.61
N LEU A 149 4.68 -17.25 -3.35
CA LEU A 149 4.74 -15.86 -2.88
C LEU A 149 5.88 -15.11 -3.58
N ASP A 150 7.04 -15.71 -3.73
CA ASP A 150 8.16 -15.15 -4.46
C ASP A 150 7.85 -14.92 -5.94
N ALA A 151 7.08 -15.82 -6.56
CA ALA A 151 6.63 -15.63 -7.92
C ALA A 151 5.67 -14.44 -8.07
N LEU A 152 4.72 -14.27 -7.14
CA LEU A 152 3.82 -13.12 -7.10
C LEU A 152 4.59 -11.80 -6.92
N SER A 153 5.59 -11.79 -6.05
CA SER A 153 6.44 -10.63 -5.82
C SER A 153 7.28 -10.28 -7.07
N ARG A 154 7.91 -11.27 -7.70
CA ARG A 154 8.67 -11.06 -8.95
C ARG A 154 7.79 -10.62 -10.12
N ALA A 155 6.52 -11.05 -10.12
CA ALA A 155 5.52 -10.59 -11.09
C ALA A 155 4.99 -9.19 -10.79
N CYS A 156 5.47 -8.53 -9.74
CA CYS A 156 4.96 -7.24 -9.26
C CYS A 156 3.46 -7.27 -8.93
N VAL A 157 2.93 -8.44 -8.52
CA VAL A 157 1.54 -8.60 -8.09
C VAL A 157 1.39 -8.24 -6.62
N THR A 158 2.38 -8.63 -5.80
CA THR A 158 2.48 -8.23 -4.39
C THR A 158 3.65 -7.30 -4.19
N GLU A 159 3.47 -6.32 -3.32
CA GLU A 159 4.48 -5.37 -2.89
C GLU A 159 4.36 -5.16 -1.39
N ASP A 160 4.97 -6.08 -0.64
CA ASP A 160 4.95 -6.04 0.83
C ASP A 160 5.59 -4.76 1.36
N LEU A 161 5.05 -4.22 2.46
CA LEU A 161 5.56 -3.01 3.11
C LEU A 161 6.58 -3.41 4.18
N PRO A 162 7.86 -3.06 4.03
CA PRO A 162 8.90 -3.41 4.99
C PRO A 162 8.74 -2.64 6.30
N ALA A 163 9.33 -3.18 7.38
CA ALA A 163 9.36 -2.49 8.65
C ALA A 163 10.39 -1.36 8.65
N TRP A 164 9.98 -0.19 9.15
CA TRP A 164 10.89 0.92 9.40
C TRP A 164 11.81 0.64 10.58
N ASN A 165 13.05 1.02 10.42
CA ASN A 165 14.04 0.90 11.47
C ASN A 165 14.71 2.24 11.74
N PRO A 166 14.35 2.92 12.82
CA PRO A 166 14.97 4.19 13.17
C PRO A 166 16.48 4.08 13.44
N ARG A 167 17.01 2.88 13.73
CA ARG A 167 18.43 2.69 14.03
C ARG A 167 19.11 1.87 12.95
N LEU A 168 20.12 2.41 12.29
CA LEU A 168 20.89 1.75 11.22
C LEU A 168 21.39 0.33 11.56
N ARG A 169 21.56 0.00 12.85
CA ARG A 169 22.04 -1.30 13.32
C ARG A 169 21.02 -2.07 14.18
N SER A 170 19.74 -1.71 14.16
CA SER A 170 18.74 -2.45 14.94
C SER A 170 18.48 -3.81 14.31
N LYS A 171 18.56 -4.85 15.13
CA LYS A 171 18.18 -6.21 14.73
C LYS A 171 16.66 -6.43 14.73
N THR A 172 15.90 -5.47 15.24
CA THR A 172 14.45 -5.61 15.43
C THR A 172 13.70 -5.53 14.10
N ALA A 173 14.08 -4.60 13.22
CA ALA A 173 13.44 -4.46 11.90
C ALA A 173 13.63 -5.68 11.00
N VAL A 174 14.79 -6.32 11.03
CA VAL A 174 15.07 -7.54 10.26
C VAL A 174 14.20 -8.73 10.69
N ARG A 175 13.65 -8.66 11.92
CA ARG A 175 12.81 -9.73 12.50
C ARG A 175 11.32 -9.42 12.46
N THR A 176 10.94 -8.25 12.01
CA THR A 176 9.54 -7.84 11.90
C THR A 176 9.01 -8.26 10.53
N SER A 177 7.91 -9.03 10.52
CA SER A 177 7.25 -9.42 9.26
C SER A 177 6.77 -8.16 8.53
N PRO A 178 6.89 -8.12 7.20
CA PRO A 178 6.33 -7.01 6.44
C PRO A 178 4.80 -7.02 6.52
N THR A 179 4.18 -5.88 6.32
CA THR A 179 2.74 -5.78 6.12
C THR A 179 2.41 -6.18 4.68
N ARG A 180 1.38 -7.02 4.52
CA ARG A 180 1.00 -7.62 3.24
C ARG A 180 0.21 -6.63 2.38
N HIS A 181 0.70 -6.36 1.17
CA HIS A 181 0.00 -5.52 0.19
C HIS A 181 0.12 -6.10 -1.22
N PHE A 182 -0.95 -5.99 -1.99
CA PHE A 182 -0.83 -6.09 -3.44
C PHE A 182 -0.26 -4.79 -4.01
N SER A 183 0.28 -4.84 -5.21
CA SER A 183 0.74 -3.64 -5.93
C SER A 183 -0.41 -2.67 -6.24
N ASP A 184 -1.63 -3.21 -6.36
CA ASP A 184 -2.88 -2.43 -6.44
C ASP A 184 -3.98 -3.13 -5.64
N PRO A 185 -4.73 -2.43 -4.77
CA PRO A 185 -5.78 -3.03 -3.94
C PRO A 185 -6.92 -3.65 -4.75
N SER A 186 -7.14 -3.26 -6.00
CA SER A 186 -8.15 -3.85 -6.87
C SER A 186 -7.89 -5.34 -7.16
N ILE A 187 -6.64 -5.80 -7.08
CA ILE A 187 -6.30 -7.21 -7.17
C ILE A 187 -6.95 -7.97 -6.00
N ALA A 188 -6.86 -7.45 -4.77
CA ALA A 188 -7.53 -8.03 -3.62
C ALA A 188 -9.05 -7.99 -3.77
N CYS A 189 -9.61 -6.88 -4.25
CA CYS A 189 -11.05 -6.77 -4.54
C CYS A 189 -11.49 -7.86 -5.54
N ALA A 190 -10.75 -8.05 -6.64
CA ALA A 190 -11.05 -9.06 -7.64
C ALA A 190 -11.02 -10.48 -7.07
N VAL A 191 -9.99 -10.82 -6.31
CA VAL A 191 -9.79 -12.16 -5.72
C VAL A 191 -10.84 -12.46 -4.63
N LEU A 192 -11.27 -11.43 -3.86
CA LEU A 192 -12.31 -11.55 -2.84
C LEU A 192 -13.73 -11.43 -3.42
N HIS A 193 -13.87 -11.11 -4.70
CA HIS A 193 -15.16 -10.78 -5.34
C HIS A 193 -15.86 -9.62 -4.61
N ALA A 194 -15.08 -8.64 -4.15
CA ALA A 194 -15.59 -7.42 -3.58
C ALA A 194 -16.13 -6.51 -4.69
N THR A 195 -17.24 -5.83 -4.40
CA THR A 195 -17.82 -4.78 -5.24
C THR A 195 -17.92 -3.51 -4.41
N PRO A 196 -18.06 -2.32 -5.01
CA PRO A 196 -18.26 -1.09 -4.25
C PRO A 196 -19.39 -1.21 -3.21
N GLU A 197 -20.52 -1.80 -3.57
CA GLU A 197 -21.66 -1.99 -2.67
C GLU A 197 -21.36 -2.94 -1.52
N LYS A 198 -20.57 -4.00 -1.76
CA LYS A 198 -20.14 -4.90 -0.69
C LYS A 198 -19.19 -4.20 0.30
N LEU A 199 -18.28 -3.36 -0.18
CA LEU A 199 -17.37 -2.60 0.67
C LEU A 199 -18.14 -1.61 1.56
N LEU A 200 -19.15 -0.94 1.02
CA LEU A 200 -20.01 -0.04 1.78
C LEU A 200 -20.85 -0.76 2.86
N ASN A 201 -20.99 -2.09 2.78
CA ASN A 201 -21.66 -2.92 3.79
C ASN A 201 -20.69 -3.68 4.71
N ASP A 202 -19.37 -3.60 4.46
CA ASP A 202 -18.31 -4.25 5.24
C ASP A 202 -17.14 -3.27 5.46
N PHE A 203 -17.34 -2.36 6.41
CA PHE A 203 -16.35 -1.31 6.73
C PHE A 203 -15.03 -1.84 7.30
N GLU A 204 -15.00 -3.06 7.84
CA GLU A 204 -13.77 -3.69 8.31
C GLU A 204 -12.87 -4.03 7.12
N THR A 205 -13.39 -4.80 6.16
CA THR A 205 -12.68 -5.11 4.91
C THR A 205 -12.36 -3.84 4.11
N PHE A 206 -13.31 -2.89 4.06
CA PHE A 206 -13.09 -1.62 3.37
C PHE A 206 -11.92 -0.85 3.97
N GLY A 207 -11.82 -0.77 5.29
CA GLY A 207 -10.72 -0.08 5.98
C GLY A 207 -9.34 -0.66 5.63
N LEU A 208 -9.21 -1.99 5.62
CA LEU A 208 -7.96 -2.67 5.25
C LEU A 208 -7.58 -2.43 3.79
N LEU A 209 -8.55 -2.46 2.88
CA LEU A 209 -8.31 -2.16 1.46
C LEU A 209 -7.99 -0.68 1.24
N PHE A 210 -8.63 0.23 1.98
CA PHE A 210 -8.33 1.65 1.93
C PHE A 210 -6.91 1.94 2.42
N GLU A 211 -6.48 1.30 3.51
CA GLU A 211 -5.09 1.38 3.96
C GLU A 211 -4.13 0.94 2.84
N SER A 212 -4.40 -0.18 2.17
CA SER A 212 -3.58 -0.63 1.05
C SER A 212 -3.56 0.38 -0.12
N MET A 213 -4.66 1.08 -0.39
CA MET A 213 -4.73 2.16 -1.37
C MET A 213 -3.88 3.36 -0.95
N CYS A 214 -3.96 3.76 0.31
CA CYS A 214 -3.12 4.82 0.87
C CYS A 214 -1.63 4.47 0.74
N ILE A 215 -1.23 3.24 1.06
CA ILE A 215 0.16 2.78 0.94
C ILE A 215 0.62 2.82 -0.54
N ARG A 216 -0.22 2.41 -1.50
CA ARG A 216 0.08 2.52 -2.93
C ARG A 216 0.39 3.97 -3.32
N ASP A 217 -0.50 4.92 -2.96
CA ASP A 217 -0.36 6.32 -3.32
C ASP A 217 0.84 6.97 -2.63
N LEU A 218 1.04 6.69 -1.33
CA LEU A 218 2.19 7.19 -0.58
C LEU A 218 3.52 6.71 -1.17
N ARG A 219 3.59 5.49 -1.73
CA ARG A 219 4.79 5.01 -2.42
C ARG A 219 5.08 5.81 -3.68
N VAL A 220 4.06 6.14 -4.47
CA VAL A 220 4.20 6.97 -5.66
C VAL A 220 4.71 8.36 -5.28
N TYR A 221 4.15 8.95 -4.22
CA TYR A 221 4.52 10.29 -3.76
C TYR A 221 5.90 10.30 -3.11
N ALA A 222 6.24 9.30 -2.29
CA ALA A 222 7.56 9.19 -1.68
C ALA A 222 8.67 9.00 -2.72
N ASP A 223 8.45 8.16 -3.74
CA ASP A 223 9.39 8.00 -4.87
C ASP A 223 9.70 9.36 -5.53
N ALA A 224 8.68 10.20 -5.76
CA ALA A 224 8.84 11.52 -6.36
C ALA A 224 9.68 12.47 -5.48
N LEU A 225 9.66 12.27 -4.15
CA LEU A 225 10.40 13.06 -3.17
C LEU A 225 11.76 12.45 -2.80
N GLY A 226 12.14 11.33 -3.39
CA GLY A 226 13.38 10.62 -3.06
C GLY A 226 13.32 9.97 -1.68
N GLY A 227 12.26 9.23 -1.40
CA GLY A 227 12.04 8.53 -0.15
C GLY A 227 11.36 7.18 -0.34
N ASP A 228 11.20 6.46 0.76
CA ASP A 228 10.58 5.14 0.84
C ASP A 228 9.47 5.13 1.89
N VAL A 229 8.54 4.18 1.74
CA VAL A 229 7.45 3.95 2.69
C VAL A 229 7.67 2.64 3.43
N PHE A 230 7.42 2.67 4.73
CA PHE A 230 7.58 1.56 5.66
C PHE A 230 6.37 1.48 6.58
N HIS A 231 6.19 0.37 7.30
CA HIS A 231 5.37 0.32 8.49
C HIS A 231 6.23 0.37 9.75
N TYR A 232 5.65 0.71 10.89
CA TYR A 232 6.33 0.61 12.17
C TYR A 232 5.50 -0.15 13.18
N ARG A 233 6.16 -1.03 13.95
CA ARG A 233 5.57 -1.67 15.12
C ARG A 233 6.65 -1.93 16.16
N ASP A 234 6.38 -1.49 17.40
CA ASP A 234 7.26 -1.74 18.52
C ASP A 234 6.89 -3.02 19.30
N LYS A 235 7.74 -3.39 20.28
CA LYS A 235 7.50 -4.57 21.12
C LYS A 235 6.29 -4.44 22.05
N THR A 236 5.75 -3.25 22.25
CA THR A 236 4.58 -2.99 23.08
C THR A 236 3.29 -3.03 22.28
N GLY A 237 3.36 -3.27 20.97
CA GLY A 237 2.23 -3.27 20.06
C GLY A 237 1.83 -1.88 19.59
N LEU A 238 2.65 -0.84 19.85
CA LEU A 238 2.43 0.48 19.30
C LEU A 238 2.89 0.47 17.83
N GLU A 239 2.03 0.90 16.93
CA GLU A 239 2.25 0.79 15.49
C GLU A 239 1.90 2.09 14.76
N SER A 240 2.42 2.25 13.54
CA SER A 240 2.03 3.24 12.56
C SER A 240 1.83 2.53 11.23
N ASP A 241 0.71 2.81 10.57
CA ASP A 241 0.34 2.16 9.31
C ASP A 241 1.34 2.51 8.21
N ALA A 242 1.85 3.77 8.20
CA ALA A 242 2.95 4.16 7.33
C ALA A 242 3.96 5.06 8.03
N VAL A 243 5.22 4.88 7.66
CA VAL A 243 6.34 5.81 7.92
C VAL A 243 6.93 6.17 6.58
N ILE A 244 6.99 7.46 6.26
CA ILE A 244 7.75 7.92 5.10
C ILE A 244 9.12 8.36 5.58
N GLY A 245 10.17 7.80 5.01
CA GLY A 245 11.55 8.19 5.25
C GLY A 245 12.17 8.74 3.97
N LEU A 246 12.58 10.00 3.97
CA LEU A 246 13.30 10.60 2.85
C LEU A 246 14.79 10.25 2.92
N HIS A 247 15.44 10.19 1.77
CA HIS A 247 16.87 9.87 1.70
C HIS A 247 17.77 10.95 2.33
N ASP A 248 17.23 12.14 2.63
CA ASP A 248 17.92 13.20 3.37
C ASP A 248 17.82 13.07 4.89
N GLY A 249 17.11 12.04 5.37
CA GLY A 249 16.95 11.71 6.79
C GLY A 249 15.68 12.29 7.43
N ARG A 250 14.89 13.11 6.72
CA ARG A 250 13.58 13.54 7.20
C ARG A 250 12.59 12.38 7.17
N TRP A 251 11.66 12.35 8.11
CA TRP A 251 10.67 11.28 8.21
C TRP A 251 9.35 11.78 8.80
N ALA A 252 8.27 11.04 8.56
CA ALA A 252 6.94 11.35 9.05
C ALA A 252 6.17 10.08 9.43
N LEU A 253 5.21 10.21 10.37
CA LEU A 253 4.32 9.13 10.82
C LEU A 253 2.91 9.35 10.29
N ILE A 254 2.31 8.29 9.79
CA ILE A 254 0.98 8.31 9.20
C ILE A 254 0.15 7.17 9.74
N GLU A 255 -1.06 7.48 10.16
CA GLU A 255 -2.11 6.54 10.54
C GLU A 255 -3.24 6.65 9.52
N VAL A 256 -3.81 5.54 9.07
CA VAL A 256 -4.89 5.51 8.09
C VAL A 256 -6.21 5.19 8.77
N LYS A 257 -7.22 6.02 8.55
CA LYS A 257 -8.57 5.81 9.07
C LYS A 257 -9.61 6.14 8.01
N LEU A 258 -10.58 5.27 7.82
CA LEU A 258 -11.61 5.46 6.80
C LEU A 258 -12.51 6.68 7.09
N GLY A 259 -12.79 6.98 8.36
CA GLY A 259 -13.73 8.03 8.75
C GLY A 259 -13.30 8.84 9.98
N GLU A 260 -14.04 9.92 10.26
CA GLU A 260 -13.72 10.91 11.28
C GLU A 260 -13.72 10.37 12.72
N LYS A 261 -14.58 9.39 13.04
CA LYS A 261 -14.79 8.92 14.41
C LYS A 261 -13.51 8.39 15.09
N GLN A 262 -12.52 7.99 14.31
CA GLN A 262 -11.28 7.40 14.81
C GLN A 262 -10.11 8.39 14.79
N VAL A 263 -10.29 9.60 14.26
CA VAL A 263 -9.22 10.60 14.09
C VAL A 263 -8.59 10.99 15.43
N ASP A 264 -9.40 11.23 16.47
CA ASP A 264 -8.88 11.63 17.79
C ASP A 264 -8.00 10.54 18.41
N ILE A 265 -8.41 9.28 18.28
CA ILE A 265 -7.67 8.12 18.79
C ILE A 265 -6.37 7.96 17.98
N ALA A 266 -6.43 8.07 16.66
CA ALA A 266 -5.28 7.98 15.77
C ALA A 266 -4.26 9.09 16.04
N ALA A 267 -4.72 10.33 16.22
CA ALA A 267 -3.86 11.46 16.54
C ALA A 267 -3.15 11.29 17.89
N ALA A 268 -3.85 10.84 18.91
CA ALA A 268 -3.25 10.56 20.22
C ALA A 268 -2.22 9.42 20.14
N HIS A 269 -2.49 8.41 19.29
CA HIS A 269 -1.61 7.28 19.05
C HIS A 269 -0.31 7.71 18.37
N LEU A 270 -0.40 8.48 17.29
CA LEU A 270 0.75 9.03 16.58
C LEU A 270 1.65 9.88 17.49
N LYS A 271 1.07 10.75 18.33
CA LYS A 271 1.83 11.56 19.29
C LYS A 271 2.57 10.68 20.29
N LYS A 272 1.89 9.70 20.87
CA LYS A 272 2.51 8.75 21.81
C LYS A 272 3.65 7.96 21.14
N LEU A 273 3.50 7.62 19.86
CA LEU A 273 4.53 6.93 19.11
C LEU A 273 5.73 7.84 18.85
N ALA A 274 5.49 9.07 18.39
CA ALA A 274 6.52 10.06 18.15
C ALA A 274 7.36 10.36 19.41
N ASP A 275 6.72 10.41 20.59
CA ASP A 275 7.41 10.62 21.88
C ASP A 275 8.27 9.41 22.31
N ARG A 276 8.01 8.22 21.78
CA ARG A 276 8.77 6.99 22.10
C ARG A 276 9.96 6.75 21.19
N ILE A 277 9.92 7.29 19.98
CA ILE A 277 11.04 7.18 19.06
C ILE A 277 12.17 8.06 19.60
N ASP A 278 13.38 7.52 19.56
CA ASP A 278 14.59 8.17 20.07
C ASP A 278 14.92 9.43 19.24
N GLN A 279 14.31 10.55 19.62
CA GLN A 279 14.44 11.82 18.91
C GLN A 279 15.87 12.41 18.97
N ASP A 280 16.69 12.01 19.93
CA ASP A 280 18.09 12.44 20.01
C ASP A 280 18.94 11.89 18.87
N HIS A 281 18.55 10.72 18.32
CA HIS A 281 19.27 10.08 17.23
C HIS A 281 18.58 10.22 15.87
N GLU A 282 17.24 10.21 15.85
CA GLU A 282 16.44 10.20 14.62
C GLU A 282 15.86 11.58 14.27
N GLY A 283 15.99 12.55 15.19
CA GLY A 283 15.28 13.81 15.07
C GLY A 283 13.78 13.67 15.33
N ARG A 284 13.08 14.78 15.24
CA ARG A 284 11.61 14.78 15.32
C ARG A 284 11.00 14.44 13.96
N PRO A 285 9.83 13.79 13.92
CA PRO A 285 9.11 13.65 12.66
C PRO A 285 8.78 15.04 12.09
N SER A 286 8.87 15.17 10.77
CA SER A 286 8.51 16.42 10.07
C SER A 286 7.05 16.78 10.32
N PHE A 287 6.18 15.77 10.32
CA PHE A 287 4.76 15.90 10.66
C PHE A 287 4.18 14.56 11.15
N LEU A 288 3.00 14.65 11.78
CA LEU A 288 2.13 13.55 12.12
C LEU A 288 0.82 13.71 11.33
N MET A 289 0.38 12.68 10.62
CA MET A 289 -0.79 12.77 9.74
C MET A 289 -1.76 11.60 9.94
N VAL A 290 -3.04 11.91 10.06
CA VAL A 290 -4.12 10.94 9.90
C VAL A 290 -4.64 11.06 8.48
N LEU A 291 -4.40 10.04 7.66
CA LEU A 291 -4.85 9.95 6.28
C LEU A 291 -6.25 9.34 6.24
N THR A 292 -7.19 9.97 5.55
CA THR A 292 -8.61 9.61 5.65
C THR A 292 -9.31 9.50 4.29
N ALA A 293 -10.53 8.92 4.30
CA ALA A 293 -11.47 8.99 3.18
C ALA A 293 -12.59 10.04 3.43
N THR A 294 -12.31 11.05 4.28
CA THR A 294 -13.24 12.16 4.55
C THR A 294 -13.07 13.30 3.53
N ALA A 295 -13.84 14.37 3.67
CA ALA A 295 -13.84 15.45 2.70
C ALA A 295 -12.85 16.58 3.00
N ALA A 296 -12.61 16.87 4.29
CA ALA A 296 -11.89 18.09 4.71
C ALA A 296 -10.46 17.80 5.18
N ALA A 297 -9.51 18.57 4.63
CA ALA A 297 -8.14 18.63 5.12
C ALA A 297 -7.98 19.79 6.10
N TYR A 298 -7.38 19.53 7.25
CA TYR A 298 -7.16 20.55 8.28
C TYR A 298 -6.02 20.17 9.23
N ARG A 299 -5.47 21.18 9.90
CA ARG A 299 -4.56 20.99 11.02
C ARG A 299 -5.34 21.06 12.33
N ARG A 300 -5.14 20.09 13.20
CA ARG A 300 -5.70 20.04 14.55
C ARG A 300 -4.96 20.99 15.49
N ASP A 301 -5.61 21.38 16.60
CA ASP A 301 -5.00 22.21 17.66
C ASP A 301 -3.76 21.56 18.29
N ASP A 302 -3.70 20.22 18.30
CA ASP A 302 -2.56 19.46 18.80
C ASP A 302 -1.42 19.29 17.78
N GLY A 303 -1.56 19.88 16.60
CA GLY A 303 -0.56 19.89 15.54
C GLY A 303 -0.61 18.71 14.59
N VAL A 304 -1.42 17.67 14.84
CA VAL A 304 -1.62 16.55 13.94
C VAL A 304 -2.43 16.99 12.72
N LEU A 305 -2.02 16.59 11.54
CA LEU A 305 -2.70 16.88 10.28
C LEU A 305 -3.77 15.82 10.02
N VAL A 306 -4.93 16.24 9.54
CA VAL A 306 -5.98 15.35 9.01
C VAL A 306 -6.10 15.64 7.55
N VAL A 307 -5.80 14.64 6.71
CA VAL A 307 -5.70 14.84 5.27
C VAL A 307 -6.49 13.73 4.55
N PRO A 308 -7.53 14.07 3.79
CA PRO A 308 -8.14 13.10 2.88
C PRO A 308 -7.15 12.68 1.79
N LEU A 309 -7.11 11.38 1.45
CA LEU A 309 -6.26 10.89 0.37
C LEU A 309 -6.55 11.63 -0.94
N ALA A 310 -7.81 11.97 -1.18
CA ALA A 310 -8.26 12.71 -2.35
C ALA A 310 -7.95 14.23 -2.32
N THR A 311 -7.14 14.69 -1.35
CA THR A 311 -6.59 16.06 -1.34
C THR A 311 -5.06 16.05 -1.44
N LEU A 312 -4.42 14.87 -1.38
CA LEU A 312 -2.97 14.72 -1.30
C LEU A 312 -2.32 14.67 -2.70
N ALA A 313 -1.15 15.29 -2.81
CA ALA A 313 -0.24 15.25 -3.95
C ALA A 313 1.20 14.96 -3.48
N PRO A 314 2.13 14.67 -4.39
CA PRO A 314 3.55 14.56 -4.09
C PRO A 314 4.16 15.77 -3.42
#